data_3af242e3b771be696f59048adc3c7356
#
_entry.id   3af242e3b771be696f59048adc3c7356
#
_cell.length_a   1.000
_cell.length_b   1.000
_cell.length_c   1.000
_cell.angle_alpha   90.00
_cell.angle_beta   90.00
_cell.angle_gamma   90.00
#
_symmetry.space_group_name_H-M   'P 1'
#
loop_
_entity.id
_entity.type
_entity.pdbx_description
1 polymer ?
#
loop_
_entity_poly.entity_id
_entity_poly.type
_entity_poly.pdbx_seq_one_letter_code
_entity_poly.pdbx_strand_id
1 'polypeptide(L)'
;MNNSLINQSFKNAKKENRPALLTYIVAGDNTKKRSLEILKSISKYADICELGFPHNTPIADGGQIQTSANRAIKNGIKINDVFSIVNKFKKIKKNKPIILMGYYNMIYQYNENKFISKCKRSKVDGLIVVDLPYPENKKFALKCKKKKINFIQLISPTTSKIRLKKIIKSSHDMVYYISMLSTTGGKLKVSPQKILKEYQKIKKLNKSKNVVIGFGITEKTIKSLKKADGLVVGSQICKEITSSLKKRQNPVINVTNLVRKLINKIR
;
A
#
# COMPACT_ATOMS: atom_id res chain seq x y z
N MET A 1 -8.87 -13.87 -14.01
CA MET A 1 -8.00 -12.86 -13.37
C MET A 1 -6.67 -13.42 -12.84
N ASN A 2 -6.30 -14.64 -13.19
CA ASN A 2 -5.03 -15.25 -12.72
C ASN A 2 -3.72 -14.59 -13.23
N ASN A 3 -3.80 -13.63 -14.13
CA ASN A 3 -2.68 -12.97 -14.80
C ASN A 3 -2.51 -11.48 -14.45
N SER A 4 -2.99 -11.02 -13.29
CA SER A 4 -2.71 -9.64 -12.88
C SER A 4 -1.24 -9.46 -12.52
N LEU A 5 -0.68 -8.26 -12.74
CA LEU A 5 0.70 -7.93 -12.33
C LEU A 5 0.89 -8.09 -10.81
N ILE A 6 -0.16 -7.80 -10.01
CA ILE A 6 -0.13 -7.99 -8.56
C ILE A 6 0.08 -9.47 -8.24
N ASN A 7 -0.76 -10.37 -8.81
CA ASN A 7 -0.64 -11.80 -8.54
C ASN A 7 0.70 -12.37 -9.05
N GLN A 8 1.18 -11.90 -10.21
CA GLN A 8 2.49 -12.28 -10.73
C GLN A 8 3.64 -11.90 -9.79
N SER A 9 3.56 -10.72 -9.14
CA SER A 9 4.57 -10.29 -8.17
C SER A 9 4.64 -11.23 -6.96
N PHE A 10 3.49 -11.69 -6.44
CA PHE A 10 3.48 -12.70 -5.36
C PHE A 10 4.04 -14.04 -5.80
N LYS A 11 3.70 -14.50 -7.02
CA LYS A 11 4.28 -15.75 -7.56
C LYS A 11 5.78 -15.66 -7.69
N ASN A 12 6.32 -14.54 -8.17
CA ASN A 12 7.74 -14.33 -8.32
C ASN A 12 8.46 -14.30 -6.97
N ALA A 13 7.95 -13.56 -5.98
CA ALA A 13 8.52 -13.55 -4.64
C ALA A 13 8.52 -14.94 -3.99
N LYS A 14 7.43 -15.71 -4.19
CA LYS A 14 7.33 -17.09 -3.68
C LYS A 14 8.37 -18.02 -4.33
N LYS A 15 8.67 -17.86 -5.61
CA LYS A 15 9.75 -18.60 -6.29
C LYS A 15 11.11 -18.31 -5.68
N GLU A 16 11.32 -17.10 -5.16
CA GLU A 16 12.53 -16.70 -4.43
C GLU A 16 12.46 -17.05 -2.93
N ASN A 17 11.48 -17.86 -2.49
CA ASN A 17 11.28 -18.28 -1.09
C ASN A 17 11.17 -17.11 -0.08
N ARG A 18 10.60 -15.98 -0.50
CA ARG A 18 10.43 -14.79 0.34
C ARG A 18 9.01 -14.19 0.22
N PRO A 19 8.59 -13.37 1.19
CA PRO A 19 7.39 -12.56 1.03
C PRO A 19 7.59 -11.51 -0.06
N ALA A 20 6.51 -11.10 -0.71
CA ALA A 20 6.53 -9.91 -1.56
C ALA A 20 6.77 -8.65 -0.72
N LEU A 21 7.67 -7.78 -1.17
CA LEU A 21 7.90 -6.47 -0.56
C LEU A 21 7.03 -5.41 -1.23
N LEU A 22 6.12 -4.82 -0.46
CA LEU A 22 5.31 -3.70 -0.89
C LEU A 22 5.85 -2.41 -0.26
N THR A 23 5.92 -1.33 -1.01
CA THR A 23 6.41 -0.03 -0.52
C THR A 23 5.37 1.04 -0.73
N TYR A 24 5.09 1.82 0.31
CA TYR A 24 4.15 2.93 0.26
C TYR A 24 4.88 4.26 0.37
N ILE A 25 4.51 5.21 -0.49
CA ILE A 25 4.89 6.63 -0.40
C ILE A 25 3.68 7.51 -0.68
N VAL A 26 3.73 8.76 -0.22
CA VAL A 26 2.70 9.77 -0.54
C VAL A 26 3.07 10.49 -1.83
N ALA A 27 2.12 10.62 -2.76
CA ALA A 27 2.30 11.38 -3.99
C ALA A 27 2.55 12.86 -3.69
N GLY A 28 3.58 13.44 -4.30
CA GLY A 28 3.93 14.84 -4.11
C GLY A 28 4.64 15.16 -2.81
N ASP A 29 4.96 14.18 -1.97
CA ASP A 29 5.78 14.42 -0.77
C ASP A 29 7.12 15.06 -1.17
N ASN A 30 7.45 16.20 -0.56
CA ASN A 30 8.46 17.16 -0.93
C ASN A 30 8.13 17.89 -2.25
N THR A 31 8.22 17.23 -3.40
CA THR A 31 7.77 17.76 -4.71
C THR A 31 7.21 16.64 -5.59
N LYS A 32 6.40 17.00 -6.61
CA LYS A 32 5.87 16.05 -7.61
C LYS A 32 7.00 15.29 -8.33
N LYS A 33 8.11 16.00 -8.67
CA LYS A 33 9.30 15.43 -9.30
C LYS A 33 10.00 14.44 -8.35
N ARG A 34 10.25 14.86 -7.12
CA ARG A 34 10.97 14.07 -6.11
C ARG A 34 10.22 12.79 -5.74
N SER A 35 8.89 12.86 -5.58
CA SER A 35 8.10 11.66 -5.29
C SER A 35 8.14 10.64 -6.43
N LEU A 36 8.16 11.10 -7.70
CA LEU A 36 8.37 10.22 -8.85
C LEU A 36 9.77 9.58 -8.87
N GLU A 37 10.81 10.37 -8.55
CA GLU A 37 12.19 9.86 -8.46
C GLU A 37 12.32 8.78 -7.39
N ILE A 38 11.75 9.01 -6.19
CA ILE A 38 11.71 8.01 -5.11
C ILE A 38 10.98 6.76 -5.59
N LEU A 39 9.76 6.90 -6.14
CA LEU A 39 8.96 5.79 -6.63
C LEU A 39 9.72 4.94 -7.65
N LYS A 40 10.38 5.57 -8.62
CA LYS A 40 11.24 4.89 -9.62
C LYS A 40 12.38 4.13 -8.97
N SER A 41 13.05 4.74 -8.01
CA SER A 41 14.24 4.19 -7.38
C SER A 41 13.91 2.98 -6.50
N ILE A 42 12.90 3.09 -5.63
CA ILE A 42 12.49 1.99 -4.75
C ILE A 42 11.85 0.83 -5.54
N SER A 43 11.21 1.11 -6.68
CA SER A 43 10.59 0.07 -7.52
C SER A 43 11.58 -0.96 -8.08
N LYS A 44 12.89 -0.70 -8.00
CA LYS A 44 13.94 -1.66 -8.34
C LYS A 44 13.99 -2.83 -7.34
N TYR A 45 13.60 -2.58 -6.10
CA TYR A 45 13.67 -3.52 -4.98
C TYR A 45 12.30 -3.99 -4.50
N ALA A 46 11.27 -3.16 -4.65
CA ALA A 46 9.89 -3.52 -4.30
C ALA A 46 9.26 -4.40 -5.38
N ASP A 47 8.43 -5.36 -4.96
CA ASP A 47 7.63 -6.18 -5.85
C ASP A 47 6.38 -5.42 -6.31
N ILE A 48 5.78 -4.66 -5.42
CA ILE A 48 4.58 -3.85 -5.65
C ILE A 48 4.81 -2.45 -5.07
N CYS A 49 4.38 -1.42 -5.79
CA CYS A 49 4.44 -0.04 -5.32
C CYS A 49 3.04 0.45 -4.92
N GLU A 50 2.94 1.10 -3.76
CA GLU A 50 1.74 1.78 -3.32
C GLU A 50 1.98 3.29 -3.32
N LEU A 51 1.06 4.05 -3.90
CA LEU A 51 1.12 5.49 -3.99
C LEU A 51 -0.13 6.10 -3.35
N GLY A 52 0.06 6.77 -2.20
CA GLY A 52 -1.01 7.46 -1.51
C GLY A 52 -1.39 8.77 -2.20
N PHE A 53 -2.68 9.01 -2.44
CA PHE A 53 -3.16 10.34 -2.74
C PHE A 53 -3.51 11.05 -1.43
N PRO A 54 -2.84 12.19 -1.12
CA PRO A 54 -2.92 12.81 0.20
C PRO A 54 -4.30 13.38 0.49
N HIS A 55 -4.70 13.30 1.75
CA HIS A 55 -5.93 13.86 2.28
C HIS A 55 -5.62 14.76 3.49
N ASN A 56 -6.39 15.83 3.68
CA ASN A 56 -6.19 16.79 4.76
C ASN A 56 -6.56 16.24 6.15
N THR A 57 -7.45 15.26 6.21
CA THR A 57 -7.92 14.63 7.45
C THR A 57 -7.69 13.12 7.42
N PRO A 58 -6.40 12.65 7.43
CA PRO A 58 -6.06 11.26 7.22
C PRO A 58 -6.16 10.45 8.53
N ILE A 59 -7.37 10.27 9.06
CA ILE A 59 -7.66 9.67 10.38
C ILE A 59 -7.15 8.22 10.54
N ALA A 60 -7.02 7.49 9.44
CA ALA A 60 -6.52 6.11 9.47
C ALA A 60 -4.98 6.02 9.37
N ASP A 61 -4.31 7.12 9.09
CA ASP A 61 -2.86 7.15 8.86
C ASP A 61 -2.09 7.48 10.12
N GLY A 62 -0.92 6.84 10.28
CA GLY A 62 0.01 7.19 11.36
C GLY A 62 0.74 8.51 11.11
N GLY A 63 1.25 9.16 12.17
CA GLY A 63 1.82 10.51 12.13
C GLY A 63 2.92 10.74 11.07
N GLN A 64 3.69 9.73 10.69
CA GLN A 64 4.70 9.86 9.62
C GLN A 64 4.05 10.01 8.24
N ILE A 65 2.98 9.27 7.98
CA ILE A 65 2.20 9.36 6.74
C ILE A 65 1.45 10.69 6.71
N GLN A 66 0.83 11.09 7.84
CA GLN A 66 0.18 12.41 7.98
C GLN A 66 1.15 13.56 7.69
N THR A 67 2.38 13.48 8.23
CA THR A 67 3.43 14.49 7.97
C THR A 67 3.78 14.56 6.48
N SER A 68 3.88 13.42 5.81
CA SER A 68 4.12 13.35 4.36
C SER A 68 2.95 13.89 3.56
N ALA A 69 1.71 13.57 3.94
CA ALA A 69 0.50 14.08 3.29
C ALA A 69 0.39 15.61 3.43
N ASN A 70 0.64 16.14 4.63
CA ASN A 70 0.63 17.58 4.88
C ASN A 70 1.68 18.33 4.04
N ARG A 71 2.90 17.78 3.90
CA ARG A 71 3.92 18.39 3.00
C ARG A 71 3.46 18.40 1.55
N ALA A 72 2.88 17.29 1.09
CA ALA A 72 2.38 17.19 -0.28
C ALA A 72 1.26 18.21 -0.55
N ILE A 73 0.30 18.35 0.38
CA ILE A 73 -0.82 19.30 0.27
C ILE A 73 -0.30 20.74 0.28
N LYS A 74 0.59 21.09 1.20
CA LYS A 74 1.21 22.42 1.26
C LYS A 74 1.95 22.76 -0.03
N ASN A 75 2.51 21.78 -0.72
CA ASN A 75 3.16 21.92 -2.01
C ASN A 75 2.19 21.86 -3.22
N GLY A 76 0.89 21.96 -2.98
CA GLY A 76 -0.13 22.11 -4.01
C GLY A 76 -0.38 20.84 -4.84
N ILE A 77 -0.18 19.63 -4.28
CA ILE A 77 -0.55 18.39 -4.97
C ILE A 77 -2.06 18.29 -5.18
N LYS A 78 -2.46 17.92 -6.37
CA LYS A 78 -3.86 17.65 -6.72
C LYS A 78 -4.01 16.21 -7.22
N ILE A 79 -5.24 15.69 -7.20
CA ILE A 79 -5.51 14.32 -7.64
C ILE A 79 -5.06 14.04 -9.09
N ASN A 80 -5.15 15.02 -9.98
CA ASN A 80 -4.65 14.90 -11.35
C ASN A 80 -3.13 14.77 -11.42
N ASP A 81 -2.40 15.34 -10.47
CA ASP A 81 -0.94 15.17 -10.38
C ASP A 81 -0.56 13.75 -9.98
N VAL A 82 -1.38 13.12 -9.11
CA VAL A 82 -1.18 11.71 -8.75
C VAL A 82 -1.26 10.84 -10.00
N PHE A 83 -2.27 11.03 -10.84
CA PHE A 83 -2.39 10.31 -12.12
C PHE A 83 -1.23 10.64 -13.08
N SER A 84 -0.75 11.87 -13.09
CA SER A 84 0.44 12.25 -13.89
C SER A 84 1.70 11.50 -13.43
N ILE A 85 1.91 11.38 -12.10
CA ILE A 85 3.01 10.61 -11.51
C ILE A 85 2.89 9.13 -11.93
N VAL A 86 1.70 8.53 -11.81
CA VAL A 86 1.45 7.14 -12.23
C VAL A 86 1.75 6.95 -13.71
N ASN A 87 1.26 7.84 -14.58
CA ASN A 87 1.50 7.75 -16.02
C ASN A 87 3.00 7.81 -16.35
N LYS A 88 3.74 8.75 -15.75
CA LYS A 88 5.19 8.88 -15.93
C LYS A 88 5.93 7.64 -15.40
N PHE A 89 5.50 7.11 -14.27
CA PHE A 89 6.04 5.87 -13.71
C PHE A 89 5.81 4.67 -14.63
N LYS A 90 4.56 4.46 -15.08
CA LYS A 90 4.19 3.34 -15.95
C LYS A 90 4.84 3.39 -17.35
N LYS A 91 5.18 4.57 -17.87
CA LYS A 91 5.97 4.68 -19.11
C LYS A 91 7.34 4.02 -18.97
N ILE A 92 7.98 4.12 -17.78
CA ILE A 92 9.33 3.62 -17.52
C ILE A 92 9.29 2.20 -16.91
N LYS A 93 8.31 1.91 -16.05
CA LYS A 93 8.16 0.65 -15.31
C LYS A 93 6.83 -0.04 -15.66
N LYS A 94 6.63 -0.33 -16.94
CA LYS A 94 5.38 -0.86 -17.51
C LYS A 94 4.81 -2.05 -16.74
N ASN A 95 5.65 -3.00 -16.37
CA ASN A 95 5.27 -4.25 -15.72
C ASN A 95 5.34 -4.21 -14.18
N LYS A 96 5.71 -3.08 -13.57
CA LYS A 96 5.70 -2.92 -12.12
C LYS A 96 4.28 -2.58 -11.67
N PRO A 97 3.62 -3.40 -10.81
CA PRO A 97 2.30 -3.07 -10.32
C PRO A 97 2.32 -1.84 -9.43
N ILE A 98 1.30 -1.01 -9.61
CA ILE A 98 1.07 0.19 -8.80
C ILE A 98 -0.36 0.19 -8.25
N ILE A 99 -0.47 0.38 -6.94
CA ILE A 99 -1.71 0.48 -6.19
C ILE A 99 -1.88 1.93 -5.74
N LEU A 100 -3.03 2.52 -5.99
CA LEU A 100 -3.38 3.80 -5.38
C LEU A 100 -4.08 3.57 -4.04
N MET A 101 -3.74 4.37 -3.03
CA MET A 101 -4.32 4.28 -1.71
C MET A 101 -4.77 5.66 -1.23
N GLY A 102 -5.98 5.75 -0.65
CA GLY A 102 -6.47 7.00 -0.08
C GLY A 102 -7.89 6.91 0.43
N TYR A 103 -8.54 8.06 0.55
CA TYR A 103 -9.83 8.21 1.19
C TYR A 103 -10.96 8.36 0.18
N TYR A 104 -12.14 7.82 0.52
CA TYR A 104 -13.28 7.77 -0.37
C TYR A 104 -13.81 9.14 -0.75
N ASN A 105 -13.78 10.10 0.18
CA ASN A 105 -14.24 11.46 -0.11
C ASN A 105 -13.53 12.07 -1.34
N MET A 106 -12.22 11.85 -1.50
CA MET A 106 -11.46 12.33 -2.66
C MET A 106 -11.96 11.70 -3.98
N ILE A 107 -12.35 10.43 -3.91
CA ILE A 107 -12.90 9.69 -5.06
C ILE A 107 -14.30 10.17 -5.38
N TYR A 108 -15.12 10.37 -4.36
CA TYR A 108 -16.50 10.87 -4.47
C TYR A 108 -16.53 12.25 -5.11
N GLN A 109 -15.71 13.20 -4.62
CA GLN A 109 -15.59 14.56 -5.17
C GLN A 109 -15.07 14.58 -6.61
N TYR A 110 -14.21 13.62 -6.99
CA TYR A 110 -13.72 13.48 -8.37
C TYR A 110 -14.79 12.87 -9.30
N ASN A 111 -15.86 12.32 -8.78
CA ASN A 111 -16.83 11.42 -9.37
C ASN A 111 -16.25 10.00 -9.58
N GLU A 112 -16.85 9.01 -8.94
CA GLU A 112 -16.37 7.60 -8.94
C GLU A 112 -16.09 7.05 -10.35
N ASN A 113 -17.01 7.27 -11.30
CA ASN A 113 -16.89 6.71 -12.63
C ASN A 113 -15.72 7.35 -13.40
N LYS A 114 -15.56 8.68 -13.26
CA LYS A 114 -14.44 9.42 -13.83
C LYS A 114 -13.12 8.97 -13.20
N PHE A 115 -13.08 8.81 -11.87
CA PHE A 115 -11.91 8.35 -11.13
C PHE A 115 -11.46 6.93 -11.58
N ILE A 116 -12.38 5.96 -11.59
CA ILE A 116 -12.10 4.59 -12.02
C ILE A 116 -11.66 4.54 -13.49
N SER A 117 -12.29 5.34 -14.36
CA SER A 117 -11.89 5.45 -15.77
C SER A 117 -10.50 6.05 -15.92
N LYS A 118 -10.16 7.04 -15.08
CA LYS A 118 -8.81 7.63 -15.05
C LYS A 118 -7.77 6.63 -14.52
N CYS A 119 -8.10 5.86 -13.46
CA CYS A 119 -7.25 4.76 -12.98
C CYS A 119 -6.95 3.77 -14.11
N LYS A 120 -7.97 3.35 -14.86
CA LYS A 120 -7.79 2.42 -15.99
C LYS A 120 -6.87 2.99 -17.06
N ARG A 121 -7.09 4.25 -17.49
CA ARG A 121 -6.25 4.92 -18.49
C ARG A 121 -4.80 5.08 -18.02
N SER A 122 -4.62 5.34 -16.73
CA SER A 122 -3.28 5.48 -16.11
C SER A 122 -2.63 4.14 -15.78
N LYS A 123 -3.27 3.00 -16.11
CA LYS A 123 -2.76 1.64 -15.84
C LYS A 123 -2.50 1.39 -14.34
N VAL A 124 -3.39 1.91 -13.46
CA VAL A 124 -3.43 1.55 -12.05
C VAL A 124 -3.87 0.09 -11.94
N ASP A 125 -3.13 -0.72 -11.19
CA ASP A 125 -3.40 -2.16 -11.05
C ASP A 125 -4.35 -2.45 -9.89
N GLY A 126 -4.35 -1.63 -8.85
CA GLY A 126 -5.21 -1.80 -7.68
C GLY A 126 -5.57 -0.50 -6.97
N LEU A 127 -6.61 -0.58 -6.15
CA LEU A 127 -7.09 0.50 -5.29
C LEU A 127 -7.28 0.01 -3.86
N ILE A 128 -6.80 0.77 -2.90
CA ILE A 128 -7.12 0.68 -1.47
C ILE A 128 -7.87 1.95 -1.07
N VAL A 129 -9.09 1.80 -0.55
CA VAL A 129 -9.89 2.90 -0.01
C VAL A 129 -10.06 2.64 1.46
N VAL A 130 -9.38 3.45 2.30
CA VAL A 130 -9.14 3.13 3.71
C VAL A 130 -10.40 3.28 4.58
N ASP A 131 -11.32 4.13 4.16
CA ASP A 131 -12.57 4.48 4.85
C ASP A 131 -13.83 3.93 4.16
N LEU A 132 -13.67 3.00 3.21
CA LEU A 132 -14.79 2.34 2.53
C LEU A 132 -14.77 0.82 2.80
N PRO A 133 -15.24 0.37 3.98
CA PRO A 133 -15.17 -1.02 4.38
C PRO A 133 -16.25 -1.89 3.72
N TYR A 134 -16.14 -3.23 3.88
CA TYR A 134 -17.20 -4.16 3.55
C TYR A 134 -18.34 -4.05 4.60
N PRO A 135 -19.65 -4.05 4.23
CA PRO A 135 -20.19 -4.33 2.87
C PRO A 135 -20.40 -3.09 1.99
N GLU A 136 -20.18 -1.89 2.48
CA GLU A 136 -20.44 -0.61 1.82
C GLU A 136 -19.66 -0.47 0.50
N ASN A 137 -18.46 -1.05 0.45
CA ASN A 137 -17.59 -1.05 -0.73
C ASN A 137 -18.08 -1.90 -1.91
N LYS A 138 -19.12 -2.73 -1.76
CA LYS A 138 -19.53 -3.72 -2.79
C LYS A 138 -19.78 -3.09 -4.16
N LYS A 139 -20.56 -2.00 -4.20
CA LYS A 139 -20.89 -1.30 -5.45
C LYS A 139 -19.63 -0.77 -6.14
N PHE A 140 -18.76 -0.11 -5.35
CA PHE A 140 -17.51 0.46 -5.84
C PHE A 140 -16.53 -0.63 -6.30
N ALA A 141 -16.37 -1.70 -5.53
CA ALA A 141 -15.54 -2.85 -5.89
C ALA A 141 -16.00 -3.53 -7.20
N LEU A 142 -17.32 -3.63 -7.44
CA LEU A 142 -17.85 -4.13 -8.70
C LEU A 142 -17.51 -3.22 -9.88
N LYS A 143 -17.57 -1.89 -9.72
CA LYS A 143 -17.13 -0.93 -10.75
C LYS A 143 -15.63 -1.11 -11.05
N CYS A 144 -14.79 -1.25 -10.04
CA CYS A 144 -13.35 -1.54 -10.21
C CYS A 144 -13.14 -2.84 -10.98
N LYS A 145 -13.85 -3.92 -10.61
CA LYS A 145 -13.77 -5.23 -11.27
C LYS A 145 -14.09 -5.16 -12.74
N LYS A 146 -15.17 -4.45 -13.13
CA LYS A 146 -15.55 -4.22 -14.53
C LYS A 146 -14.44 -3.56 -15.35
N LYS A 147 -13.60 -2.73 -14.72
CA LYS A 147 -12.45 -2.07 -15.36
C LYS A 147 -11.13 -2.83 -15.17
N LYS A 148 -11.17 -4.06 -14.63
CA LYS A 148 -9.98 -4.89 -14.33
C LYS A 148 -8.99 -4.22 -13.38
N ILE A 149 -9.49 -3.43 -12.42
CA ILE A 149 -8.74 -2.84 -11.32
C ILE A 149 -9.01 -3.67 -10.06
N ASN A 150 -7.97 -4.06 -9.36
CA ASN A 150 -8.07 -4.83 -8.13
C ASN A 150 -8.54 -3.92 -6.98
N PHE A 151 -9.74 -4.13 -6.45
CA PHE A 151 -10.14 -3.49 -5.21
C PHE A 151 -9.64 -4.33 -4.04
N ILE A 152 -8.67 -3.79 -3.30
CA ILE A 152 -8.00 -4.48 -2.20
C ILE A 152 -8.73 -4.17 -0.91
N GLN A 153 -9.26 -5.20 -0.27
CA GLN A 153 -10.01 -5.05 0.96
C GLN A 153 -9.09 -5.08 2.19
N LEU A 154 -9.40 -4.21 3.14
CA LEU A 154 -8.73 -4.12 4.42
C LEU A 154 -9.42 -5.04 5.43
N ILE A 155 -8.63 -5.72 6.25
CA ILE A 155 -9.06 -6.50 7.40
C ILE A 155 -8.22 -6.14 8.61
N SER A 156 -8.82 -6.20 9.80
CA SER A 156 -8.19 -5.81 11.06
C SER A 156 -8.42 -6.89 12.13
N PRO A 157 -7.73 -6.84 13.26
CA PRO A 157 -7.99 -7.74 14.39
C PRO A 157 -9.43 -7.68 14.92
N THR A 158 -10.13 -6.57 14.70
CA THR A 158 -11.53 -6.36 15.10
C THR A 158 -12.55 -6.84 14.07
N THR A 159 -12.10 -7.32 12.89
CA THR A 159 -13.00 -7.87 11.88
C THR A 159 -13.62 -9.17 12.36
N SER A 160 -14.95 -9.23 12.51
CA SER A 160 -15.64 -10.43 12.97
C SER A 160 -15.41 -11.60 12.02
N LYS A 161 -15.45 -12.83 12.55
CA LYS A 161 -15.20 -14.06 11.77
C LYS A 161 -16.15 -14.21 10.57
N ILE A 162 -17.41 -13.83 10.72
CA ILE A 162 -18.42 -13.86 9.66
C ILE A 162 -18.03 -12.87 8.54
N ARG A 163 -17.71 -11.64 8.90
CA ARG A 163 -17.32 -10.58 7.97
C ARG A 163 -16.01 -10.94 7.26
N LEU A 164 -15.02 -11.46 7.99
CA LEU A 164 -13.75 -11.91 7.45
C LEU A 164 -13.92 -12.97 6.34
N LYS A 165 -14.76 -13.99 6.56
CA LYS A 165 -15.08 -15.01 5.55
C LYS A 165 -15.67 -14.37 4.28
N LYS A 166 -16.61 -13.42 4.43
CA LYS A 166 -17.24 -12.71 3.30
C LYS A 166 -16.22 -11.85 2.54
N ILE A 167 -15.35 -11.12 3.23
CA ILE A 167 -14.28 -10.31 2.64
C ILE A 167 -13.33 -11.19 1.83
N ILE A 168 -12.82 -12.28 2.41
CA ILE A 168 -11.89 -13.20 1.74
C ILE A 168 -12.51 -13.81 0.49
N LYS A 169 -13.79 -14.23 0.56
CA LYS A 169 -14.52 -14.78 -0.60
C LYS A 169 -14.68 -13.76 -1.72
N SER A 170 -14.94 -12.49 -1.40
CA SER A 170 -15.17 -11.41 -2.38
C SER A 170 -13.89 -10.72 -2.87
N SER A 171 -12.76 -10.93 -2.21
CA SER A 171 -11.47 -10.33 -2.57
C SER A 171 -10.85 -10.99 -3.80
N HIS A 172 -10.06 -10.22 -4.56
CA HIS A 172 -9.34 -10.73 -5.73
C HIS A 172 -7.95 -11.29 -5.34
N ASP A 173 -6.89 -10.63 -5.78
CA ASP A 173 -5.53 -11.17 -5.69
C ASP A 173 -4.97 -11.17 -4.27
N MET A 174 -5.32 -10.15 -3.48
CA MET A 174 -4.83 -10.00 -2.12
C MET A 174 -5.85 -9.36 -1.18
N VAL A 175 -5.65 -9.56 0.12
CA VAL A 175 -6.24 -8.79 1.20
C VAL A 175 -5.14 -8.14 2.02
N TYR A 176 -5.42 -6.99 2.60
CA TYR A 176 -4.48 -6.23 3.39
C TYR A 176 -4.86 -6.32 4.87
N TYR A 177 -4.01 -6.98 5.66
CA TYR A 177 -4.18 -7.13 7.10
C TYR A 177 -3.50 -5.98 7.84
N ILE A 178 -4.31 -5.13 8.47
CA ILE A 178 -3.86 -4.05 9.35
C ILE A 178 -3.54 -4.67 10.70
N SER A 179 -2.25 -4.89 11.00
CA SER A 179 -1.81 -5.67 12.14
C SER A 179 -1.84 -4.94 13.48
N MET A 180 -2.16 -3.65 13.50
CA MET A 180 -2.19 -2.84 14.71
C MET A 180 -3.54 -2.17 14.89
N LEU A 181 -4.06 -2.22 16.13
CA LEU A 181 -5.06 -1.29 16.62
C LEU A 181 -4.32 -0.07 17.18
N SER A 182 -4.01 0.90 16.36
CA SER A 182 -3.51 2.17 16.86
C SER A 182 -4.68 3.15 16.94
N THR A 183 -5.25 3.26 18.11
CA THR A 183 -5.94 4.48 18.48
C THR A 183 -4.88 5.55 18.69
N THR A 184 -5.16 6.77 18.24
CA THR A 184 -4.37 7.98 18.46
C THR A 184 -3.79 8.02 19.89
N GLY A 185 -2.46 7.83 20.05
CA GLY A 185 -1.75 7.96 21.31
C GLY A 185 -1.39 6.65 22.05
N GLY A 186 -1.91 5.48 21.68
CA GLY A 186 -1.63 4.22 22.38
C GLY A 186 -0.55 3.38 21.72
N LYS A 187 0.59 3.22 22.37
CA LYS A 187 1.65 2.27 21.98
C LYS A 187 1.31 0.84 22.40
N LEU A 188 0.24 0.25 21.88
CA LEU A 188 0.08 -1.20 21.99
C LEU A 188 0.99 -1.86 20.94
N LYS A 189 2.19 -2.20 21.34
CA LYS A 189 3.15 -2.98 20.54
C LYS A 189 2.66 -4.41 20.46
N VAL A 190 1.99 -4.77 19.39
CA VAL A 190 1.66 -6.17 19.09
C VAL A 190 2.94 -6.89 18.66
N SER A 191 3.28 -8.00 19.30
CA SER A 191 4.49 -8.75 18.95
C SER A 191 4.38 -9.37 17.54
N PRO A 192 5.51 -9.55 16.81
CA PRO A 192 5.51 -10.22 15.52
C PRO A 192 4.87 -11.62 15.57
N GLN A 193 5.04 -12.37 16.66
CA GLN A 193 4.45 -13.69 16.85
C GLN A 193 2.93 -13.61 16.87
N LYS A 194 2.34 -12.65 17.56
CA LYS A 194 0.90 -12.44 17.61
C LYS A 194 0.37 -12.05 16.22
N ILE A 195 1.09 -11.20 15.48
CA ILE A 195 0.74 -10.83 14.11
C ILE A 195 0.72 -12.07 13.21
N LEU A 196 1.76 -12.92 13.26
CA LEU A 196 1.83 -14.15 12.48
C LEU A 196 0.73 -15.15 12.86
N LYS A 197 0.36 -15.25 14.14
CA LYS A 197 -0.76 -16.10 14.58
C LYS A 197 -2.08 -15.67 13.93
N GLU A 198 -2.36 -14.37 13.90
CA GLU A 198 -3.56 -13.85 13.22
C GLU A 198 -3.48 -14.02 11.69
N TYR A 199 -2.34 -13.75 11.08
CA TYR A 199 -2.10 -14.05 9.67
C TYR A 199 -2.41 -15.51 9.33
N GLN A 200 -1.93 -16.46 10.14
CA GLN A 200 -2.20 -17.88 9.93
C GLN A 200 -3.69 -18.24 10.04
N LYS A 201 -4.44 -17.60 10.96
CA LYS A 201 -5.91 -17.77 11.06
C LYS A 201 -6.60 -17.31 9.77
N ILE A 202 -6.16 -16.18 9.19
CA ILE A 202 -6.70 -15.66 7.94
C ILE A 202 -6.38 -16.64 6.80
N LYS A 203 -5.15 -17.12 6.72
CA LYS A 203 -4.72 -18.10 5.70
C LYS A 203 -5.48 -19.41 5.74
N LYS A 204 -5.88 -19.88 6.93
CA LYS A 204 -6.70 -21.10 7.08
C LYS A 204 -8.06 -20.98 6.38
N LEU A 205 -8.61 -19.76 6.22
CA LEU A 205 -9.88 -19.55 5.53
C LEU A 205 -9.76 -19.66 4.01
N ASN A 206 -8.60 -19.31 3.46
CA ASN A 206 -8.29 -19.50 2.04
C ASN A 206 -6.77 -19.50 1.82
N LYS A 207 -6.20 -20.69 1.62
CA LYS A 207 -4.75 -20.88 1.45
C LYS A 207 -4.20 -20.21 0.17
N SER A 208 -5.01 -20.07 -0.87
CA SER A 208 -4.60 -19.49 -2.15
C SER A 208 -4.61 -17.95 -2.15
N LYS A 209 -5.29 -17.32 -1.19
CA LYS A 209 -5.37 -15.87 -1.08
C LYS A 209 -4.06 -15.29 -0.57
N ASN A 210 -3.50 -14.28 -1.25
CA ASN A 210 -2.35 -13.54 -0.73
C ASN A 210 -2.82 -12.63 0.40
N VAL A 211 -2.18 -12.76 1.56
CA VAL A 211 -2.44 -11.94 2.74
C VAL A 211 -1.21 -11.09 3.03
N VAL A 212 -1.37 -9.79 2.90
CA VAL A 212 -0.30 -8.82 3.11
C VAL A 212 -0.41 -8.23 4.51
N ILE A 213 0.71 -8.16 5.22
CA ILE A 213 0.77 -7.52 6.54
C ILE A 213 1.23 -6.08 6.35
N GLY A 214 0.36 -5.14 6.74
CA GLY A 214 0.68 -3.72 6.87
C GLY A 214 0.73 -3.30 8.32
N PHE A 215 1.40 -2.17 8.57
CA PHE A 215 1.69 -1.61 9.89
C PHE A 215 2.75 -2.34 10.71
N GLY A 216 3.58 -1.56 11.40
CA GLY A 216 4.63 -2.10 12.26
C GLY A 216 5.80 -2.76 11.53
N ILE A 217 5.83 -2.74 10.20
CA ILE A 217 6.92 -3.28 9.41
C ILE A 217 8.06 -2.26 9.37
N THR A 218 9.17 -2.67 9.97
CA THR A 218 10.39 -1.86 10.08
C THR A 218 11.61 -2.74 9.83
N GLU A 219 12.77 -2.13 9.73
CA GLU A 219 14.03 -2.86 9.62
C GLU A 219 14.27 -3.85 10.77
N LYS A 220 13.69 -3.58 11.96
CA LYS A 220 13.79 -4.45 13.15
C LYS A 220 12.81 -5.62 13.12
N THR A 221 11.61 -5.43 12.56
CA THR A 221 10.52 -6.41 12.62
C THR A 221 10.36 -7.24 11.35
N ILE A 222 10.87 -6.78 10.22
CA ILE A 222 10.62 -7.38 8.90
C ILE A 222 11.07 -8.84 8.81
N LYS A 223 12.24 -9.18 9.38
CA LYS A 223 12.78 -10.55 9.40
C LYS A 223 11.87 -11.52 10.16
N SER A 224 11.29 -11.07 11.27
CA SER A 224 10.39 -11.89 12.09
C SER A 224 9.05 -12.19 11.41
N LEU A 225 8.68 -11.43 10.38
CA LEU A 225 7.41 -11.56 9.65
C LEU A 225 7.58 -12.20 8.26
N LYS A 226 8.76 -12.72 7.91
CA LYS A 226 9.07 -13.26 6.58
C LYS A 226 8.22 -14.47 6.15
N LYS A 227 7.46 -15.08 7.07
CA LYS A 227 6.52 -16.17 6.77
C LYS A 227 5.18 -15.70 6.16
N ALA A 228 4.94 -14.38 6.07
CA ALA A 228 3.76 -13.83 5.41
C ALA A 228 3.86 -13.93 3.88
N ASP A 229 2.75 -13.78 3.15
CA ASP A 229 2.78 -13.70 1.69
C ASP A 229 3.35 -12.37 1.20
N GLY A 230 3.15 -11.28 1.95
CA GLY A 230 3.71 -9.97 1.63
C GLY A 230 3.78 -9.05 2.84
N LEU A 231 4.70 -8.09 2.77
CA LEU A 231 4.97 -7.12 3.83
C LEU A 231 4.97 -5.71 3.26
N VAL A 232 4.22 -4.79 3.88
CA VAL A 232 4.14 -3.39 3.44
C VAL A 232 4.96 -2.48 4.35
N VAL A 233 5.85 -1.71 3.75
CA VAL A 233 6.65 -0.70 4.44
C VAL A 233 6.20 0.68 3.96
N GLY A 234 5.55 1.43 4.84
CA GLY A 234 5.06 2.79 4.57
C GLY A 234 5.64 3.81 5.53
N SER A 235 5.22 3.77 6.80
CA SER A 235 5.61 4.76 7.81
C SER A 235 7.12 4.93 7.96
N GLN A 236 7.90 3.86 7.83
CA GLN A 236 9.36 3.94 7.91
C GLN A 236 9.95 4.66 6.68
N ILE A 237 9.39 4.47 5.50
CA ILE A 237 9.80 5.19 4.28
C ILE A 237 9.46 6.68 4.43
N CYS A 238 8.24 7.02 4.84
CA CYS A 238 7.83 8.41 5.10
C CYS A 238 8.72 9.08 6.18
N LYS A 239 9.08 8.34 7.24
CA LYS A 239 10.02 8.81 8.26
C LYS A 239 11.40 9.11 7.66
N GLU A 240 11.91 8.23 6.79
CA GLU A 240 13.20 8.41 6.14
C GLU A 240 13.20 9.64 5.22
N ILE A 241 12.11 9.86 4.46
CA ILE A 241 11.94 11.10 3.67
C ILE A 241 12.01 12.32 4.60
N THR A 242 11.26 12.31 5.69
CA THR A 242 11.22 13.41 6.67
C THR A 242 12.61 13.67 7.27
N SER A 243 13.32 12.61 7.67
CA SER A 243 14.67 12.68 8.24
C SER A 243 15.67 13.27 7.23
N SER A 244 15.63 12.78 6.00
CA SER A 244 16.49 13.26 4.92
C SER A 244 16.29 14.75 4.65
N LEU A 245 15.04 15.21 4.59
CA LEU A 245 14.71 16.62 4.36
C LEU A 245 15.19 17.51 5.52
N LYS A 246 14.98 17.09 6.77
CA LYS A 246 15.45 17.82 7.95
C LYS A 246 16.99 17.96 7.96
N LYS A 247 17.70 16.93 7.50
CA LYS A 247 19.17 16.92 7.40
C LYS A 247 19.72 17.53 6.10
N ARG A 248 18.87 18.08 5.25
CA ARG A 248 19.22 18.60 3.90
C ARG A 248 19.93 17.56 3.03
N GLN A 249 19.62 16.27 3.21
CA GLN A 249 20.14 15.15 2.44
C GLN A 249 19.18 14.77 1.30
N ASN A 250 19.70 14.02 0.33
CA ASN A 250 18.88 13.55 -0.79
C ASN A 250 17.97 12.37 -0.37
N PRO A 251 16.64 12.55 -0.25
CA PRO A 251 15.74 11.50 0.19
C PRO A 251 15.66 10.32 -0.79
N VAL A 252 15.96 10.52 -2.08
CA VAL A 252 15.96 9.42 -3.07
C VAL A 252 17.02 8.39 -2.72
N ILE A 253 18.23 8.84 -2.40
CA ILE A 253 19.36 7.97 -2.04
C ILE A 253 19.06 7.23 -0.75
N ASN A 254 18.66 7.95 0.30
CA ASN A 254 18.46 7.38 1.64
C ASN A 254 17.30 6.38 1.66
N VAL A 255 16.16 6.71 1.03
CA VAL A 255 15.02 5.81 0.93
C VAL A 255 15.34 4.57 0.08
N THR A 256 16.10 4.75 -1.00
CA THR A 256 16.54 3.61 -1.83
C THR A 256 17.42 2.66 -1.04
N ASN A 257 18.37 3.19 -0.28
CA ASN A 257 19.24 2.38 0.60
C ASN A 257 18.45 1.66 1.68
N LEU A 258 17.45 2.32 2.28
CA LEU A 258 16.54 1.70 3.24
C LEU A 258 15.81 0.52 2.61
N VAL A 259 15.16 0.71 1.46
CA VAL A 259 14.37 -0.36 0.79
C VAL A 259 15.29 -1.51 0.35
N ARG A 260 16.51 -1.22 -0.12
CA ARG A 260 17.51 -2.24 -0.43
C ARG A 260 17.90 -3.07 0.80
N LYS A 261 18.10 -2.44 1.96
CA LYS A 261 18.36 -3.16 3.23
C LYS A 261 17.17 -4.04 3.64
N LEU A 262 15.93 -3.55 3.46
CA LEU A 262 14.73 -4.28 3.82
C LEU A 262 14.56 -5.55 2.98
N ILE A 263 14.71 -5.46 1.66
CA ILE A 263 14.58 -6.64 0.78
C ILE A 263 15.68 -7.68 1.09
N ASN A 264 16.91 -7.25 1.37
CA ASN A 264 18.00 -8.16 1.72
C ASN A 264 17.76 -8.91 3.03
N LYS A 265 16.97 -8.35 3.97
CA LYS A 265 16.62 -9.03 5.23
C LYS A 265 15.55 -10.11 5.09
N ILE A 266 14.84 -10.15 3.97
CA ILE A 266 13.77 -11.14 3.71
C ILE A 266 14.10 -12.11 2.58
N ARG A 267 15.18 -11.90 1.90
CA ARG A 267 15.84 -12.87 0.99
C ARG A 267 16.52 -14.04 1.70
#